data_a589ceb6110c1da289202d8f6a7ec9ff
#
_entry.id   a589ceb6110c1da289202d8f6a7ec9ff
#
_cell.length_a   1.000
_cell.length_b   1.000
_cell.length_c   1.000
_cell.angle_alpha   90.00
_cell.angle_beta   90.00
_cell.angle_gamma   90.00
#
_symmetry.space_group_name_H-M   'P 1'
#
loop_
_entity.id
_entity.type
_entity.pdbx_description
1 polymer ?
#
loop_
_entity_poly.entity_id
_entity_poly.type
_entity_poly.pdbx_seq_one_letter_code
_entity_poly.pdbx_strand_id
1 'polypeptide(L)'
;MRTFCLFAVIFALSHQPSIGDETMKVVAPPEELKLPAFYKKYVSANGYPIVASEKVSDFALKEAAHLVNKMLAERPDVRKAMIESGSRMIVMGYREFTTDIPEYAHFRPKEFWDARARGLGGSRRDPVCSVAEENLLGFPGDPYDAECILIHEFAHNIHLRGLIRVDTSFDQRLKACYELALEEGLWKGKY
;
A
#
# COMPACT_ATOMS: atom_id res chain seq x y z
N MET A 1 -64.45 29.30 -5.88
CA MET A 1 -63.71 28.18 -6.49
C MET A 1 -62.25 28.60 -6.61
N ARG A 2 -61.37 28.07 -5.76
CA ARG A 2 -59.94 28.34 -5.80
C ARG A 2 -59.26 27.07 -6.28
N THR A 3 -58.70 27.15 -7.48
CA THR A 3 -57.97 26.04 -8.13
C THR A 3 -56.56 25.96 -7.57
N PHE A 4 -56.23 24.89 -6.86
CA PHE A 4 -54.86 24.58 -6.41
C PHE A 4 -54.12 23.88 -7.54
N CYS A 5 -53.09 24.55 -8.10
CA CYS A 5 -52.12 23.90 -8.98
C CYS A 5 -51.06 23.19 -8.13
N LEU A 6 -51.08 21.88 -8.20
CA LEU A 6 -50.06 21.00 -7.59
C LEU A 6 -48.85 20.95 -8.52
N PHE A 7 -47.76 21.63 -8.16
CA PHE A 7 -46.48 21.47 -8.85
C PHE A 7 -45.78 20.23 -8.30
N ALA A 8 -45.72 19.17 -9.08
CA ALA A 8 -44.90 18.00 -8.80
C ALA A 8 -43.45 18.33 -9.18
N VAL A 9 -42.58 18.50 -8.16
CA VAL A 9 -41.12 18.59 -8.34
C VAL A 9 -40.57 17.18 -8.49
N ILE A 10 -40.26 16.81 -9.74
CA ILE A 10 -39.55 15.55 -10.02
C ILE A 10 -38.08 15.77 -9.66
N PHE A 11 -37.65 15.22 -8.52
CA PHE A 11 -36.22 15.06 -8.18
C PHE A 11 -35.63 13.98 -9.10
N ALA A 12 -34.98 14.37 -10.16
CA ALA A 12 -34.12 13.50 -10.93
C ALA A 12 -32.90 13.18 -10.05
N LEU A 13 -32.88 12.00 -9.40
CA LEU A 13 -31.67 11.44 -8.82
C LEU A 13 -30.70 11.17 -9.98
N SER A 14 -29.78 12.10 -10.19
CA SER A 14 -28.61 11.85 -11.02
C SER A 14 -27.76 10.79 -10.29
N HIS A 15 -27.86 9.55 -10.72
CA HIS A 15 -26.87 8.53 -10.40
C HIS A 15 -25.55 9.03 -10.99
N GLN A 16 -24.72 9.63 -10.15
CA GLN A 16 -23.32 9.77 -10.48
C GLN A 16 -22.73 8.35 -10.41
N PRO A 17 -22.11 7.85 -11.49
CA PRO A 17 -21.37 6.61 -11.39
C PRO A 17 -20.30 6.81 -10.29
N SER A 18 -20.31 5.95 -9.30
CA SER A 18 -19.23 5.88 -8.32
C SER A 18 -17.94 5.68 -9.11
N ILE A 19 -16.98 6.61 -8.97
CA ILE A 19 -15.60 6.47 -9.47
C ILE A 19 -14.94 5.35 -8.66
N GLY A 20 -15.28 4.10 -8.94
CA GLY A 20 -14.89 3.00 -8.10
C GLY A 20 -14.85 1.63 -8.75
N ASP A 21 -15.04 1.51 -10.05
CA ASP A 21 -14.86 0.21 -10.70
C ASP A 21 -14.48 0.33 -12.18
N GLU A 22 -13.47 1.12 -12.50
CA GLU A 22 -12.60 0.73 -13.59
C GLU A 22 -11.83 -0.48 -13.06
N THR A 23 -12.19 -1.67 -13.51
CA THR A 23 -11.60 -2.94 -13.12
C THR A 23 -10.08 -2.81 -13.13
N MET A 24 -9.46 -2.79 -11.95
CA MET A 24 -8.01 -2.69 -11.79
C MET A 24 -7.37 -3.76 -12.64
N LYS A 25 -6.82 -3.35 -13.80
CA LYS A 25 -6.27 -4.26 -14.80
C LYS A 25 -4.81 -4.51 -14.47
N VAL A 26 -4.46 -5.77 -14.30
CA VAL A 26 -3.06 -6.19 -14.22
C VAL A 26 -2.50 -6.26 -15.63
N VAL A 27 -1.39 -5.57 -15.86
CA VAL A 27 -0.72 -5.45 -17.17
C VAL A 27 0.79 -5.61 -17.00
N ALA A 28 1.54 -5.60 -18.10
CA ALA A 28 3.00 -5.48 -18.05
C ALA A 28 3.40 -4.10 -17.48
N PRO A 29 4.53 -4.02 -16.72
CA PRO A 29 5.02 -2.74 -16.23
C PRO A 29 5.31 -1.76 -17.37
N PRO A 30 4.92 -0.47 -17.23
CA PRO A 30 5.31 0.56 -18.18
C PRO A 30 6.84 0.71 -18.27
N GLU A 31 7.37 0.92 -19.48
CA GLU A 31 8.82 1.04 -19.71
C GLU A 31 9.43 2.23 -18.98
N GLU A 32 8.65 3.30 -18.76
CA GLU A 32 9.06 4.52 -18.07
C GLU A 32 9.46 4.27 -16.62
N LEU A 33 8.96 3.20 -16.00
CA LEU A 33 9.33 2.82 -14.64
C LEU A 33 10.73 2.21 -14.55
N LYS A 34 11.34 1.83 -15.68
CA LYS A 34 12.72 1.27 -15.78
C LYS A 34 13.00 0.17 -14.76
N LEU A 35 12.04 -0.73 -14.57
CA LEU A 35 12.11 -1.79 -13.58
C LEU A 35 13.00 -2.94 -14.03
N PRO A 36 13.60 -3.70 -13.09
CA PRO A 36 14.25 -4.96 -13.39
C PRO A 36 13.35 -5.91 -14.18
N ALA A 37 13.95 -6.72 -15.07
CA ALA A 37 13.23 -7.69 -15.90
C ALA A 37 12.51 -8.79 -15.09
N PHE A 38 12.74 -8.88 -13.79
CA PHE A 38 12.04 -9.71 -12.82
C PHE A 38 10.55 -9.39 -12.77
N TYR A 39 10.19 -8.10 -12.83
CA TYR A 39 8.80 -7.66 -12.77
C TYR A 39 8.09 -7.87 -14.10
N LYS A 40 7.00 -8.62 -14.06
CA LYS A 40 6.16 -8.96 -15.23
C LYS A 40 4.75 -8.45 -15.12
N LYS A 41 4.32 -8.08 -13.89
CA LYS A 41 2.98 -7.64 -13.58
C LYS A 41 3.01 -6.27 -12.90
N TYR A 42 2.03 -5.46 -13.26
CA TYR A 42 1.84 -4.11 -12.75
C TYR A 42 0.35 -3.81 -12.59
N VAL A 43 0.01 -3.09 -11.54
CA VAL A 43 -1.27 -2.43 -11.39
C VAL A 43 -1.05 -1.03 -10.82
N SER A 44 -1.86 -0.08 -11.25
CA SER A 44 -1.84 1.30 -10.74
C SER A 44 -2.88 1.48 -9.65
N ALA A 45 -2.45 1.88 -8.46
CA ALA A 45 -3.35 2.32 -7.39
C ALA A 45 -3.48 3.85 -7.44
N ASN A 46 -4.29 4.38 -8.37
CA ASN A 46 -4.41 5.81 -8.65
C ASN A 46 -3.03 6.49 -8.87
N GLY A 47 -2.22 5.90 -9.75
CA GLY A 47 -0.86 6.35 -10.08
C GLY A 47 0.24 5.77 -9.19
N TYR A 48 -0.07 5.22 -8.00
CA TYR A 48 0.94 4.55 -7.18
C TYR A 48 1.27 3.17 -7.75
N PRO A 49 2.56 2.86 -8.06
CA PRO A 49 2.95 1.63 -8.72
C PRO A 49 2.92 0.43 -7.77
N ILE A 50 2.30 -0.65 -8.22
CA ILE A 50 2.36 -1.96 -7.57
C ILE A 50 2.84 -2.96 -8.59
N VAL A 51 3.90 -3.71 -8.27
CA VAL A 51 4.60 -4.59 -9.21
C VAL A 51 4.82 -5.98 -8.62
N ALA A 52 4.93 -6.96 -9.49
CA ALA A 52 5.20 -8.34 -9.09
C ALA A 52 5.90 -9.12 -10.20
N SER A 53 6.46 -10.27 -9.83
CA SER A 53 6.90 -11.28 -10.79
C SER A 53 5.71 -11.93 -11.50
N GLU A 54 5.98 -12.74 -12.50
CA GLU A 54 4.95 -13.52 -13.19
C GLU A 54 4.24 -14.55 -12.29
N LYS A 55 4.89 -15.00 -11.21
CA LYS A 55 4.40 -16.06 -10.32
C LYS A 55 3.26 -15.61 -9.41
N VAL A 56 3.13 -14.31 -9.17
CA VAL A 56 2.14 -13.74 -8.23
C VAL A 56 0.75 -13.77 -8.84
N SER A 57 -0.26 -14.07 -8.03
CA SER A 57 -1.67 -14.00 -8.43
C SER A 57 -2.09 -12.57 -8.78
N ASP A 58 -2.85 -12.39 -9.86
CA ASP A 58 -3.44 -11.10 -10.21
C ASP A 58 -4.41 -10.59 -9.12
N PHE A 59 -5.02 -11.50 -8.37
CA PHE A 59 -5.88 -11.14 -7.24
C PHE A 59 -5.08 -10.45 -6.13
N ALA A 60 -3.85 -10.90 -5.85
CA ALA A 60 -3.00 -10.28 -4.84
C ALA A 60 -2.61 -8.84 -5.23
N LEU A 61 -2.30 -8.59 -6.50
CA LEU A 61 -2.02 -7.22 -6.95
C LEU A 61 -3.26 -6.33 -6.85
N LYS A 62 -4.44 -6.85 -7.18
CA LYS A 62 -5.71 -6.10 -7.07
C LYS A 62 -6.05 -5.80 -5.62
N GLU A 63 -5.88 -6.76 -4.72
CA GLU A 63 -6.08 -6.55 -3.27
C GLU A 63 -5.11 -5.51 -2.72
N ALA A 64 -3.81 -5.61 -3.09
CA ALA A 64 -2.84 -4.60 -2.70
C ALA A 64 -3.24 -3.19 -3.20
N ALA A 65 -3.71 -3.08 -4.45
CA ALA A 65 -4.17 -1.80 -5.00
C ALA A 65 -5.42 -1.27 -4.30
N HIS A 66 -6.34 -2.15 -3.92
CA HIS A 66 -7.53 -1.79 -3.14
C HIS A 66 -7.14 -1.20 -1.79
N LEU A 67 -6.27 -1.88 -1.04
CA LEU A 67 -5.81 -1.43 0.28
C LEU A 67 -5.01 -0.13 0.21
N VAL A 68 -4.08 -0.01 -0.75
CA VAL A 68 -3.33 1.23 -0.99
C VAL A 68 -4.28 2.40 -1.30
N ASN A 69 -5.29 2.18 -2.14
CA ASN A 69 -6.28 3.20 -2.44
C ASN A 69 -7.09 3.60 -1.21
N LYS A 70 -7.47 2.64 -0.37
CA LYS A 70 -8.16 2.90 0.90
C LYS A 70 -7.31 3.73 1.87
N MET A 71 -6.06 3.34 2.08
CA MET A 71 -5.16 4.02 3.01
C MET A 71 -4.81 5.45 2.58
N LEU A 72 -4.83 5.75 1.29
CA LEU A 72 -4.52 7.06 0.73
C LEU A 72 -5.74 7.81 0.16
N ALA A 73 -6.97 7.38 0.48
CA ALA A 73 -8.20 7.94 -0.09
C ALA A 73 -8.30 9.46 0.10
N GLU A 74 -8.08 9.92 1.32
CA GLU A 74 -8.23 11.34 1.71
C GLU A 74 -6.89 12.13 1.66
N ARG A 75 -5.83 11.51 1.13
CA ARG A 75 -4.49 12.10 1.12
C ARG A 75 -3.83 12.03 -0.27
N PRO A 76 -4.42 12.73 -1.27
CA PRO A 76 -3.83 12.81 -2.61
C PRO A 76 -2.46 13.51 -2.62
N ASP A 77 -2.21 14.44 -1.69
CA ASP A 77 -0.93 15.11 -1.48
C ASP A 77 0.18 14.13 -1.07
N VAL A 78 -0.13 13.23 -0.11
CA VAL A 78 0.79 12.19 0.35
C VAL A 78 1.07 11.19 -0.77
N ARG A 79 0.02 10.72 -1.48
CA ARG A 79 0.17 9.83 -2.64
C ARG A 79 1.09 10.43 -3.69
N LYS A 80 0.88 11.69 -4.05
CA LYS A 80 1.74 12.41 -5.00
C LYS A 80 3.19 12.44 -4.53
N ALA A 81 3.44 12.82 -3.28
CA ALA A 81 4.78 12.86 -2.71
C ALA A 81 5.48 11.48 -2.71
N MET A 82 4.73 10.42 -2.44
CA MET A 82 5.24 9.03 -2.51
C MET A 82 5.64 8.66 -3.94
N ILE A 83 4.79 8.93 -4.93
CA ILE A 83 5.09 8.67 -6.35
C ILE A 83 6.33 9.45 -6.79
N GLU A 84 6.40 10.74 -6.50
CA GLU A 84 7.55 11.60 -6.81
C GLU A 84 8.83 11.17 -6.11
N SER A 85 8.72 10.47 -4.99
CA SER A 85 9.85 9.91 -4.26
C SER A 85 10.40 8.61 -4.87
N GLY A 86 9.76 8.09 -5.94
CA GLY A 86 10.06 6.78 -6.53
C GLY A 86 9.52 5.60 -5.72
N SER A 87 8.61 5.85 -4.77
CA SER A 87 8.02 4.78 -3.96
C SER A 87 7.15 3.85 -4.81
N ARG A 88 7.23 2.55 -4.51
CA ARG A 88 6.38 1.51 -5.12
C ARG A 88 6.18 0.34 -4.17
N MET A 89 5.10 -0.39 -4.38
CA MET A 89 4.80 -1.64 -3.68
C MET A 89 5.27 -2.84 -4.51
N ILE A 90 5.86 -3.81 -3.86
CA ILE A 90 6.20 -5.12 -4.44
C ILE A 90 5.30 -6.16 -3.79
N VAL A 91 4.60 -6.96 -4.60
CA VAL A 91 3.94 -8.16 -4.11
C VAL A 91 4.84 -9.34 -4.42
N MET A 92 5.24 -10.08 -3.38
CA MET A 92 6.05 -11.30 -3.48
C MET A 92 5.14 -12.52 -3.65
N GLY A 93 5.54 -13.46 -4.49
CA GLY A 93 4.84 -14.73 -4.60
C GLY A 93 5.02 -15.62 -3.36
N TYR A 94 4.06 -16.47 -3.09
CA TYR A 94 4.08 -17.42 -1.97
C TYR A 94 5.37 -18.28 -1.92
N ARG A 95 5.92 -18.61 -3.09
CA ARG A 95 7.16 -19.40 -3.22
C ARG A 95 8.39 -18.56 -3.56
N GLU A 96 8.30 -17.26 -3.39
CA GLU A 96 9.43 -16.35 -3.51
C GLU A 96 9.93 -15.94 -2.13
N PHE A 97 11.23 -15.85 -2.01
CA PHE A 97 11.89 -15.36 -0.79
C PHE A 97 12.20 -13.87 -0.91
N THR A 98 12.40 -13.23 0.23
CA THR A 98 12.77 -11.81 0.29
C THR A 98 13.99 -11.51 -0.58
N THR A 99 15.02 -12.34 -0.54
CA THR A 99 16.24 -12.10 -1.32
C THR A 99 16.15 -12.48 -2.81
N ASP A 100 15.03 -13.04 -3.26
CA ASP A 100 14.77 -13.22 -4.69
C ASP A 100 14.31 -11.89 -5.35
N ILE A 101 13.85 -10.94 -4.54
CA ILE A 101 13.46 -9.61 -4.99
C ILE A 101 14.73 -8.81 -5.34
N PRO A 102 14.82 -8.22 -6.55
CA PRO A 102 16.03 -7.53 -7.00
C PRO A 102 16.56 -6.47 -6.03
N GLU A 103 15.65 -5.70 -5.41
CA GLU A 103 15.99 -4.65 -4.46
C GLU A 103 16.60 -5.19 -3.15
N TYR A 104 16.27 -6.42 -2.79
CA TYR A 104 16.71 -7.08 -1.55
C TYR A 104 17.76 -8.16 -1.78
N ALA A 105 18.18 -8.40 -3.04
CA ALA A 105 19.17 -9.44 -3.38
C ALA A 105 20.53 -9.29 -2.69
N HIS A 106 20.81 -8.10 -2.16
CA HIS A 106 22.02 -7.78 -1.40
C HIS A 106 21.93 -8.08 0.10
N PHE A 107 20.76 -8.44 0.62
CA PHE A 107 20.55 -8.68 2.06
C PHE A 107 21.35 -9.90 2.54
N ARG A 108 22.02 -9.74 3.71
CA ARG A 108 22.84 -10.80 4.32
C ARG A 108 22.64 -10.86 5.84
N PRO A 109 22.68 -12.02 6.49
CA PRO A 109 22.69 -13.34 5.86
C PRO A 109 21.39 -13.63 5.09
N LYS A 110 21.49 -14.31 3.93
CA LYS A 110 20.33 -14.60 3.09
C LYS A 110 19.25 -15.39 3.85
N GLU A 111 19.67 -16.45 4.52
CA GLU A 111 18.81 -17.38 5.24
C GLU A 111 18.01 -16.69 6.35
N PHE A 112 18.57 -15.68 6.99
CA PHE A 112 17.90 -14.90 8.02
C PHE A 112 16.71 -14.10 7.45
N TRP A 113 16.93 -13.44 6.32
CA TRP A 113 15.88 -12.63 5.68
C TRP A 113 14.80 -13.51 5.06
N ASP A 114 15.19 -14.57 4.39
CA ASP A 114 14.28 -15.48 3.71
C ASP A 114 13.39 -16.28 4.69
N ALA A 115 13.88 -16.54 5.91
CA ALA A 115 13.13 -17.27 6.92
C ALA A 115 12.08 -16.44 7.65
N ARG A 116 12.24 -15.09 7.67
CA ARG A 116 11.40 -14.25 8.54
C ARG A 116 10.69 -13.11 7.86
N ALA A 117 11.20 -12.59 6.76
CA ALA A 117 10.64 -11.40 6.18
C ALA A 117 9.64 -11.75 5.06
N ARG A 118 8.35 -11.49 5.31
CA ARG A 118 7.28 -11.61 4.30
C ARG A 118 6.68 -10.25 3.93
N GLY A 119 7.28 -9.17 4.45
CA GLY A 119 7.00 -7.79 4.11
C GLY A 119 8.09 -6.88 4.65
N LEU A 120 8.27 -5.72 4.05
CA LEU A 120 9.24 -4.68 4.43
C LEU A 120 8.69 -3.30 4.05
N GLY A 121 8.73 -2.35 4.99
CA GLY A 121 8.17 -1.00 4.81
C GLY A 121 9.07 -0.02 4.06
N GLY A 122 10.26 -0.45 3.66
CA GLY A 122 11.25 0.44 3.07
C GLY A 122 11.95 1.36 4.08
N SER A 123 12.60 2.39 3.58
CA SER A 123 13.32 3.34 4.41
C SER A 123 13.38 4.72 3.74
N ARG A 124 14.05 5.69 4.39
CA ARG A 124 14.35 6.98 3.76
C ARG A 124 15.24 6.85 2.52
N ARG A 125 16.06 5.80 2.43
CA ARG A 125 16.95 5.52 1.28
C ARG A 125 16.32 4.55 0.30
N ASP A 126 15.63 3.52 0.82
CA ASP A 126 14.99 2.50 0.02
C ASP A 126 13.51 2.83 -0.20
N PRO A 127 13.08 3.15 -1.42
CA PRO A 127 11.73 3.58 -1.71
C PRO A 127 10.71 2.45 -1.80
N VAL A 128 11.15 1.19 -1.76
CA VAL A 128 10.24 0.06 -1.99
C VAL A 128 9.61 -0.43 -0.70
N CYS A 129 8.33 -0.76 -0.79
CA CYS A 129 7.58 -1.47 0.24
C CYS A 129 7.18 -2.83 -0.33
N SER A 130 7.18 -3.88 0.48
CA SER A 130 6.81 -5.21 0.01
C SER A 130 5.86 -5.94 0.94
N VAL A 131 5.10 -6.87 0.38
CA VAL A 131 4.19 -7.77 1.07
C VAL A 131 4.09 -9.07 0.28
N ALA A 132 3.86 -10.20 0.95
CA ALA A 132 3.67 -11.48 0.30
C ALA A 132 2.19 -11.76 -0.02
N GLU A 133 1.93 -12.48 -1.11
CA GLU A 133 0.58 -12.75 -1.59
C GLU A 133 -0.24 -13.63 -0.65
N GLU A 134 0.39 -14.51 0.13
CA GLU A 134 -0.32 -15.34 1.09
C GLU A 134 -1.01 -14.52 2.17
N ASN A 135 -0.40 -13.44 2.64
CA ASN A 135 -1.00 -12.55 3.62
C ASN A 135 -2.14 -11.72 3.03
N LEU A 136 -1.98 -11.26 1.78
CA LEU A 136 -3.02 -10.51 1.07
C LEU A 136 -4.27 -11.35 0.79
N LEU A 137 -4.09 -12.64 0.51
CA LEU A 137 -5.15 -13.54 0.07
C LEU A 137 -5.60 -14.53 1.15
N GLY A 138 -5.02 -14.46 2.36
CA GLY A 138 -5.36 -15.34 3.48
C GLY A 138 -5.06 -16.80 3.20
N PHE A 139 -3.91 -17.13 2.66
CA PHE A 139 -3.55 -18.52 2.39
C PHE A 139 -3.38 -19.30 3.70
N PRO A 140 -3.81 -20.56 3.75
CA PRO A 140 -3.57 -21.43 4.89
C PRO A 140 -2.05 -21.55 5.15
N GLY A 141 -1.64 -21.32 6.40
CA GLY A 141 -0.23 -21.40 6.81
C GLY A 141 0.55 -20.10 6.62
N ASP A 142 -0.12 -18.98 6.38
CA ASP A 142 0.50 -17.66 6.50
C ASP A 142 1.05 -17.49 7.93
N PRO A 143 2.37 -17.23 8.11
CA PRO A 143 2.94 -17.02 9.44
C PRO A 143 2.49 -15.72 10.12
N TYR A 144 1.82 -14.85 9.40
CA TYR A 144 1.33 -13.54 9.83
C TYR A 144 -0.19 -13.39 9.71
N ASP A 145 -0.93 -14.47 9.86
CA ASP A 145 -2.39 -14.54 9.70
C ASP A 145 -3.17 -13.64 10.67
N ALA A 146 -2.52 -13.18 11.75
CA ALA A 146 -3.11 -12.31 12.76
C ALA A 146 -3.13 -10.82 12.36
N GLU A 147 -2.39 -10.42 11.32
CA GLU A 147 -2.32 -9.02 10.88
C GLU A 147 -2.23 -8.91 9.35
N CYS A 148 -2.66 -7.75 8.84
CA CYS A 148 -2.44 -7.40 7.44
C CYS A 148 -1.07 -6.74 7.29
N ILE A 149 -0.09 -7.50 6.83
CA ILE A 149 1.29 -7.02 6.64
C ILE A 149 1.37 -5.83 5.70
N LEU A 150 0.52 -5.77 4.66
CA LEU A 150 0.49 -4.60 3.79
C LEU A 150 0.20 -3.32 4.59
N ILE A 151 -0.82 -3.34 5.46
CA ILE A 151 -1.20 -2.15 6.24
C ILE A 151 -0.03 -1.72 7.14
N HIS A 152 0.63 -2.67 7.79
CA HIS A 152 1.78 -2.43 8.64
C HIS A 152 2.94 -1.79 7.85
N GLU A 153 3.42 -2.47 6.83
CA GLU A 153 4.60 -2.04 6.07
C GLU A 153 4.33 -0.79 5.23
N PHE A 154 3.13 -0.68 4.69
CA PHE A 154 2.76 0.51 3.92
C PHE A 154 2.60 1.74 4.80
N ALA A 155 2.20 1.60 6.07
CA ALA A 155 2.20 2.72 7.02
C ALA A 155 3.62 3.29 7.22
N HIS A 156 4.65 2.44 7.33
CA HIS A 156 6.05 2.89 7.34
C HIS A 156 6.40 3.65 6.06
N ASN A 157 6.00 3.14 4.91
CA ASN A 157 6.28 3.76 3.63
C ASN A 157 5.54 5.10 3.45
N ILE A 158 4.26 5.19 3.84
CA ILE A 158 3.49 6.44 3.89
C ILE A 158 4.22 7.48 4.75
N HIS A 159 4.69 7.09 5.93
CA HIS A 159 5.45 7.97 6.82
C HIS A 159 6.72 8.47 6.13
N LEU A 160 7.59 7.54 5.72
CA LEU A 160 8.96 7.84 5.31
C LEU A 160 9.07 8.39 3.87
N ARG A 161 8.09 8.16 3.01
CA ARG A 161 8.12 8.55 1.60
C ARG A 161 7.06 9.59 1.23
N GLY A 162 6.04 9.75 2.08
CA GLY A 162 4.94 10.69 1.88
C GLY A 162 4.88 11.78 2.94
N LEU A 163 4.47 11.43 4.18
CA LEU A 163 4.12 12.39 5.22
C LEU A 163 5.25 13.37 5.55
N ILE A 164 6.48 12.90 5.75
CA ILE A 164 7.62 13.78 6.05
C ILE A 164 8.01 14.72 4.91
N ARG A 165 7.47 14.51 3.71
CA ARG A 165 7.70 15.37 2.55
C ARG A 165 6.66 16.47 2.42
N VAL A 166 5.43 16.21 2.85
CA VAL A 166 4.33 17.16 2.81
C VAL A 166 4.18 17.94 4.11
N ASP A 167 4.74 17.42 5.21
CA ASP A 167 4.68 18.02 6.54
C ASP A 167 6.02 17.83 7.27
N THR A 168 6.84 18.85 7.28
CA THR A 168 8.17 18.83 7.91
C THR A 168 8.13 18.71 9.44
N SER A 169 6.99 18.97 10.05
CA SER A 169 6.79 18.87 11.52
C SER A 169 6.27 17.49 11.93
N PHE A 170 5.96 16.60 10.99
CA PHE A 170 5.32 15.31 11.27
C PHE A 170 6.12 14.45 12.25
N ASP A 171 7.42 14.26 12.02
CA ASP A 171 8.30 13.46 12.88
C ASP A 171 8.34 14.00 14.32
N GLN A 172 8.39 15.32 14.47
CA GLN A 172 8.41 15.94 15.80
C GLN A 172 7.11 15.67 16.57
N ARG A 173 5.95 15.81 15.88
CA ARG A 173 4.65 15.52 16.50
C ARG A 173 4.49 14.02 16.82
N LEU A 174 4.90 13.15 15.91
CA LEU A 174 4.86 11.70 16.13
C LEU A 174 5.70 11.31 17.36
N LYS A 175 6.91 11.88 17.47
CA LYS A 175 7.79 11.65 18.62
C LYS A 175 7.14 12.11 19.91
N ALA A 176 6.56 13.31 19.93
CA ALA A 176 5.87 13.83 21.12
C ALA A 176 4.67 12.97 21.55
N CYS A 177 3.89 12.48 20.58
CA CYS A 177 2.80 11.54 20.86
C CYS A 177 3.31 10.21 21.43
N TYR A 178 4.42 9.70 20.92
CA TYR A 178 5.04 8.47 21.43
C TYR A 178 5.56 8.65 22.86
N GLU A 179 6.27 9.74 23.13
CA GLU A 179 6.79 10.05 24.47
C GLU A 179 5.65 10.17 25.50
N LEU A 180 4.57 10.87 25.15
CA LEU A 180 3.38 10.96 26.00
C LEU A 180 2.75 9.57 26.25
N ALA A 181 2.63 8.75 25.22
CA ALA A 181 2.10 7.39 25.35
C ALA A 181 2.94 6.51 26.30
N LEU A 182 4.28 6.69 26.29
CA LEU A 182 5.17 6.00 27.22
C LEU A 182 4.97 6.50 28.67
N GLU A 183 4.86 7.82 28.87
CA GLU A 183 4.59 8.41 30.18
C GLU A 183 3.27 7.91 30.76
N GLU A 184 2.24 7.80 29.94
CA GLU A 184 0.93 7.25 30.32
C GLU A 184 0.90 5.73 30.47
N GLY A 185 2.01 5.04 30.16
CA GLY A 185 2.16 3.58 30.29
C GLY A 185 1.37 2.78 29.26
N LEU A 186 0.91 3.37 28.15
CA LEU A 186 0.09 2.71 27.13
C LEU A 186 0.83 1.58 26.41
N TRP A 187 2.16 1.65 26.31
CA TRP A 187 3.02 0.66 25.64
C TRP A 187 3.74 -0.29 26.61
N LYS A 188 3.48 -0.17 27.91
CA LYS A 188 4.17 -1.00 28.91
C LYS A 188 3.88 -2.49 28.70
N GLY A 189 4.95 -3.26 28.49
CA GLY A 189 4.86 -4.72 28.29
C GLY A 189 4.33 -5.15 26.93
N LYS A 190 4.30 -4.26 25.94
CA LYS A 190 3.86 -4.58 24.56
C LYS A 190 5.01 -4.90 23.62
N TYR A 191 6.25 -4.51 23.96
CA TYR A 191 7.49 -4.79 23.21
C TYR A 191 8.63 -5.15 24.15
#